data_df4ccb05792ea9c2cecca77cb5d88f73
#
_entry.id   df4ccb05792ea9c2cecca77cb5d88f73
#
_cell.length_a   1.000
_cell.length_b   1.000
_cell.length_c   1.000
_cell.angle_alpha   90.00
_cell.angle_beta   90.00
_cell.angle_gamma   90.00
#
_symmetry.space_group_name_H-M   'P 1'
#
loop_
_entity.id
_entity.type
_entity.pdbx_description
1 polymer ?
#
loop_
_entity_poly.entity_id
_entity_poly.type
_entity_poly.pdbx_seq_one_letter_code
_entity_poly.pdbx_strand_id
1 'polypeptide(L)'
;PRLDTLFLALPISWKGLVAQYAGRLHRENEGKKDVRIYDYIDIHEPVCENMYRKRLKGYSAIGYRVLSKDTQTLFDNTDDLQTSSYEGQIFNGNTFRLAFMQNLKSSRQSIVISSPKLYRTERNTFVKMLREFHVSGVQIAILTSEESSQTNYLKSLGLYVKIVPKLSLSSCIIDRSTVWYGSINILGYVTEEDNIIKITDGKLANELLDVIYDSPK
;
A
#
# COMPACT_ATOMS: atom_id res chain seq x y z
N PRO A 1 -12.32 -17.10 37.18
CA PRO A 1 -11.55 -17.75 36.13
C PRO A 1 -10.35 -16.89 35.78
N ARG A 2 -9.20 -17.48 35.70
CA ARG A 2 -7.96 -16.79 35.33
C ARG A 2 -7.93 -16.62 33.81
N LEU A 3 -8.03 -15.39 33.35
CA LEU A 3 -7.93 -15.05 31.93
C LEU A 3 -6.60 -14.31 31.69
N ASP A 4 -5.68 -14.90 30.95
CA ASP A 4 -4.40 -14.33 30.56
C ASP A 4 -4.20 -14.32 29.04
N THR A 5 -5.03 -15.02 28.30
CA THR A 5 -4.93 -15.18 26.86
C THR A 5 -6.28 -14.93 26.17
N LEU A 6 -6.26 -14.18 25.07
CA LEU A 6 -7.39 -13.94 24.19
C LEU A 6 -7.05 -14.39 22.76
N PHE A 7 -7.93 -15.17 22.17
CA PHE A 7 -7.90 -15.51 20.75
C PHE A 7 -9.00 -14.71 20.03
N LEU A 8 -8.60 -13.83 19.14
CA LEU A 8 -9.50 -13.00 18.35
C LEU A 8 -9.60 -13.57 16.94
N ALA A 9 -10.60 -14.41 16.70
CA ALA A 9 -10.80 -15.12 15.43
C ALA A 9 -11.92 -14.52 14.55
N LEU A 10 -12.46 -13.35 14.94
CA LEU A 10 -13.52 -12.68 14.19
C LEU A 10 -13.07 -11.30 13.72
N PRO A 11 -13.53 -10.84 12.54
CA PRO A 11 -13.21 -9.52 12.01
C PRO A 11 -14.01 -8.44 12.76
N ILE A 12 -13.54 -8.06 13.95
CA ILE A 12 -14.11 -6.96 14.73
C ILE A 12 -13.25 -5.71 14.63
N SER A 13 -13.90 -4.55 14.61
CA SER A 13 -13.21 -3.27 14.68
C SER A 13 -12.90 -2.92 16.14
N TRP A 14 -11.89 -2.05 16.35
CA TRP A 14 -11.44 -1.64 17.70
C TRP A 14 -12.51 -1.02 18.59
N LYS A 15 -13.57 -0.43 18.05
CA LYS A 15 -14.53 0.39 18.80
C LYS A 15 -15.17 -0.36 19.97
N GLY A 16 -14.63 -0.14 21.16
CA GLY A 16 -15.21 -0.52 22.44
C GLY A 16 -15.09 -2.00 22.84
N LEU A 17 -15.32 -2.92 21.93
CA LEU A 17 -15.43 -4.35 22.25
C LEU A 17 -14.07 -4.97 22.60
N VAL A 18 -13.03 -4.65 21.82
CA VAL A 18 -11.67 -5.15 22.07
C VAL A 18 -11.09 -4.54 23.34
N ALA A 19 -11.38 -3.25 23.61
CA ALA A 19 -10.97 -2.62 24.87
C ALA A 19 -11.63 -3.27 26.09
N GLN A 20 -12.89 -3.71 25.97
CA GLN A 20 -13.58 -4.44 27.04
C GLN A 20 -12.95 -5.83 27.28
N TYR A 21 -12.60 -6.55 26.21
CA TYR A 21 -11.93 -7.84 26.34
C TYR A 21 -10.52 -7.69 26.91
N ALA A 22 -9.74 -6.70 26.43
CA ALA A 22 -8.44 -6.39 26.98
C ALA A 22 -8.52 -5.99 28.46
N GLY A 23 -9.50 -5.16 28.86
CA GLY A 23 -9.74 -4.80 30.25
C GLY A 23 -10.03 -5.99 31.17
N ARG A 24 -10.69 -7.04 30.65
CA ARG A 24 -10.88 -8.29 31.41
C ARG A 24 -9.60 -9.09 31.56
N LEU A 25 -8.72 -9.04 30.55
CA LEU A 25 -7.41 -9.67 30.61
C LEU A 25 -6.49 -8.97 31.62
N HIS A 26 -6.64 -7.67 31.84
CA HIS A 26 -5.80 -6.88 32.76
C HIS A 26 -6.22 -6.97 34.24
N ARG A 27 -7.29 -7.72 34.58
CA ARG A 27 -7.63 -7.94 35.98
C ARG A 27 -6.51 -8.68 36.69
N GLU A 28 -6.01 -8.08 37.77
CA GLU A 28 -4.95 -8.66 38.58
C GLU A 28 -5.42 -9.97 39.23
N ASN A 29 -4.58 -10.99 39.11
CA ASN A 29 -4.68 -12.25 39.83
C ASN A 29 -3.28 -12.68 40.24
N GLU A 30 -3.17 -13.25 41.43
CA GLU A 30 -1.89 -13.80 41.91
C GLU A 30 -1.32 -14.82 40.92
N GLY A 31 -0.03 -14.63 40.57
CA GLY A 31 0.70 -15.52 39.66
C GLY A 31 0.55 -15.23 38.16
N LYS A 32 -0.10 -14.11 37.77
CA LYS A 32 -0.16 -13.67 36.37
C LYS A 32 1.12 -12.96 35.97
N LYS A 33 1.82 -13.49 34.97
CA LYS A 33 3.12 -12.93 34.51
C LYS A 33 3.00 -12.05 33.28
N ASP A 34 2.10 -12.40 32.35
CA ASP A 34 1.87 -11.69 31.08
C ASP A 34 0.43 -11.87 30.62
N VAL A 35 0.05 -11.07 29.64
CA VAL A 35 -1.26 -11.11 28.97
C VAL A 35 -1.02 -11.17 27.48
N ARG A 36 -1.66 -12.12 26.80
CA ARG A 36 -1.46 -12.35 25.37
C ARG A 36 -2.76 -12.23 24.59
N ILE A 37 -2.67 -11.59 23.43
CA ILE A 37 -3.75 -11.54 22.45
C ILE A 37 -3.22 -12.15 21.16
N TYR A 38 -3.87 -13.21 20.69
CA TYR A 38 -3.65 -13.80 19.37
C TYR A 38 -4.73 -13.26 18.45
N ASP A 39 -4.34 -12.41 17.53
CA ASP A 39 -5.26 -11.73 16.59
C ASP A 39 -5.13 -12.36 15.21
N TYR A 40 -6.14 -13.12 14.80
CA TYR A 40 -6.21 -13.77 13.50
C TYR A 40 -6.86 -12.84 12.50
N ILE A 41 -6.20 -12.63 11.36
CA ILE A 41 -6.72 -11.82 10.28
C ILE A 41 -6.73 -12.60 8.97
N ASP A 42 -7.71 -12.34 8.14
CA ASP A 42 -7.64 -12.69 6.73
C ASP A 42 -6.96 -11.54 5.99
N ILE A 43 -5.70 -11.75 5.60
CA ILE A 43 -4.90 -10.76 4.88
C ILE A 43 -5.35 -10.59 3.42
N HIS A 44 -6.15 -11.52 2.90
CA HIS A 44 -6.67 -11.46 1.54
C HIS A 44 -7.96 -10.63 1.44
N GLU A 45 -8.57 -10.30 2.57
CA GLU A 45 -9.76 -9.47 2.65
C GLU A 45 -9.40 -8.05 3.11
N PRO A 46 -9.47 -7.03 2.23
CA PRO A 46 -9.07 -5.65 2.54
C PRO A 46 -9.80 -5.05 3.75
N VAL A 47 -11.06 -5.45 3.95
CA VAL A 47 -11.87 -5.00 5.10
C VAL A 47 -11.29 -5.54 6.41
N CYS A 48 -10.89 -6.81 6.43
CA CYS A 48 -10.29 -7.45 7.61
C CYS A 48 -8.93 -6.84 7.94
N GLU A 49 -8.11 -6.58 6.93
CA GLU A 49 -6.81 -5.92 7.09
C GLU A 49 -6.97 -4.50 7.66
N ASN A 50 -7.92 -3.72 7.17
CA ASN A 50 -8.18 -2.36 7.66
C ASN A 50 -8.67 -2.38 9.12
N MET A 51 -9.52 -3.34 9.49
CA MET A 51 -9.95 -3.56 10.88
C MET A 51 -8.76 -3.93 11.77
N TYR A 52 -7.86 -4.78 11.30
CA TYR A 52 -6.64 -5.15 12.02
C TYR A 52 -5.72 -3.95 12.27
N ARG A 53 -5.48 -3.12 11.26
CA ARG A 53 -4.68 -1.89 11.41
C ARG A 53 -5.26 -0.94 12.48
N LYS A 54 -6.59 -0.83 12.54
CA LYS A 54 -7.27 -0.06 13.60
C LYS A 54 -7.06 -0.70 14.98
N ARG A 55 -7.08 -2.03 15.08
CA ARG A 55 -6.80 -2.74 16.33
C ARG A 55 -5.34 -2.58 16.78
N LEU A 56 -4.37 -2.63 15.86
CA LEU A 56 -2.96 -2.40 16.21
C LEU A 56 -2.72 -1.05 16.89
N LYS A 57 -3.34 0.02 16.38
CA LYS A 57 -3.27 1.35 17.02
C LYS A 57 -3.86 1.31 18.45
N GLY A 58 -4.94 0.59 18.62
CA GLY A 58 -5.57 0.43 19.91
C GLY A 58 -4.75 -0.43 20.87
N TYR A 59 -4.16 -1.53 20.43
CA TYR A 59 -3.27 -2.35 21.25
C TYR A 59 -2.07 -1.54 21.75
N SER A 60 -1.44 -0.76 20.87
CA SER A 60 -0.35 0.15 21.26
C SER A 60 -0.79 1.18 22.30
N ALA A 61 -1.99 1.76 22.15
CA ALA A 61 -2.53 2.76 23.08
C ALA A 61 -2.76 2.23 24.51
N ILE A 62 -3.00 0.93 24.67
CA ILE A 62 -3.21 0.27 25.97
C ILE A 62 -1.96 -0.53 26.44
N GLY A 63 -0.80 -0.28 25.83
CA GLY A 63 0.49 -0.79 26.28
C GLY A 63 0.88 -2.18 25.78
N TYR A 64 0.15 -2.77 24.82
CA TYR A 64 0.57 -4.02 24.19
C TYR A 64 1.70 -3.79 23.21
N ARG A 65 2.62 -4.73 23.17
CA ARG A 65 3.68 -4.81 22.17
C ARG A 65 3.33 -5.91 21.17
N VAL A 66 3.43 -5.60 19.88
CA VAL A 66 3.33 -6.62 18.85
C VAL A 66 4.63 -7.45 18.91
N LEU A 67 4.48 -8.72 19.23
CA LEU A 67 5.60 -9.67 19.15
C LEU A 67 5.65 -10.17 17.70
N SER A 68 6.32 -9.42 16.83
CA SER A 68 6.77 -9.94 15.55
C SER A 68 8.04 -10.74 15.79
N LYS A 69 7.92 -11.89 16.39
CA LYS A 69 8.91 -12.95 16.24
C LYS A 69 8.38 -13.89 15.20
N ASP A 70 9.19 -14.04 14.16
CA ASP A 70 9.18 -15.16 13.26
C ASP A 70 7.82 -15.87 13.25
N THR A 71 6.94 -15.34 12.44
CA THR A 71 5.71 -16.04 12.12
C THR A 71 6.20 -17.32 11.46
N GLN A 72 6.47 -18.36 12.26
CA GLN A 72 6.41 -19.71 11.76
C GLN A 72 5.00 -19.87 11.24
N THR A 73 4.82 -19.49 10.00
CA THR A 73 3.64 -19.86 9.25
C THR A 73 3.67 -21.37 9.18
N LEU A 74 2.51 -22.02 9.35
CA LEU A 74 2.33 -23.47 9.20
C LEU A 74 2.73 -23.98 7.80
N PHE A 75 3.42 -23.17 7.01
CA PHE A 75 3.85 -23.40 5.64
C PHE A 75 5.36 -23.23 5.44
N ASP A 76 6.18 -23.17 6.50
CA ASP A 76 7.64 -23.19 6.38
C ASP A 76 8.16 -24.60 6.03
N ASN A 77 7.88 -25.02 4.82
CA ASN A 77 8.64 -26.02 4.10
C ASN A 77 8.84 -25.55 2.65
N THR A 78 9.60 -24.47 2.50
CA THR A 78 10.30 -24.16 1.24
C THR A 78 11.65 -23.59 1.59
N ASP A 79 12.64 -24.49 1.70
CA ASP A 79 14.03 -24.14 1.45
C ASP A 79 14.11 -23.46 0.09
N ASP A 80 14.78 -22.30 0.04
CA ASP A 80 15.04 -21.43 -1.13
C ASP A 80 14.18 -20.18 -1.31
N LEU A 81 13.87 -19.44 -0.25
CA LEU A 81 13.63 -18.01 -0.41
C LEU A 81 14.75 -17.24 0.30
N GLN A 82 15.72 -16.79 -0.50
CA GLN A 82 16.63 -15.74 -0.09
C GLN A 82 15.80 -14.58 0.46
N THR A 83 15.92 -14.32 1.75
CA THR A 83 15.36 -13.17 2.44
C THR A 83 15.98 -11.91 1.86
N SER A 84 15.44 -11.39 0.76
CA SER A 84 15.66 -10.01 0.39
C SER A 84 14.95 -9.18 1.45
N SER A 85 15.71 -8.44 2.24
CA SER A 85 15.19 -7.46 3.20
C SER A 85 14.47 -6.36 2.42
N TYR A 86 13.15 -6.48 2.26
CA TYR A 86 12.34 -5.42 1.65
C TYR A 86 12.24 -4.27 2.65
N GLU A 87 12.95 -3.20 2.40
CA GLU A 87 12.69 -1.92 3.07
C GLU A 87 11.43 -1.28 2.49
N GLY A 88 10.27 -1.81 2.86
CA GLY A 88 8.98 -1.28 2.49
C GLY A 88 8.56 -0.15 3.43
N GLN A 89 8.18 1.00 2.88
CA GLN A 89 7.58 2.10 3.62
C GLN A 89 6.10 2.21 3.22
N ILE A 90 5.21 2.30 4.21
CA ILE A 90 3.77 2.44 4.00
C ILE A 90 3.36 3.88 4.27
N PHE A 91 2.61 4.46 3.32
CA PHE A 91 2.06 5.82 3.40
C PHE A 91 0.54 5.77 3.26
N ASN A 92 -0.15 6.66 3.94
CA ASN A 92 -1.59 6.90 3.77
C ASN A 92 -1.86 8.12 2.87
N GLY A 93 -3.13 8.41 2.57
CA GLY A 93 -3.54 9.51 1.71
C GLY A 93 -2.98 10.88 2.13
N ASN A 94 -2.69 11.09 3.42
CA ASN A 94 -2.15 12.35 3.93
C ASN A 94 -0.62 12.42 3.83
N THR A 95 0.08 11.29 3.96
CA THR A 95 1.55 11.26 4.09
C THR A 95 2.29 10.94 2.79
N PHE A 96 1.61 10.27 1.83
CA PHE A 96 2.29 9.79 0.62
C PHE A 96 2.82 10.92 -0.26
N ARG A 97 2.08 12.03 -0.34
CA ARG A 97 2.31 13.09 -1.35
C ARG A 97 3.73 13.65 -1.28
N LEU A 98 4.21 13.97 -0.08
CA LEU A 98 5.54 14.55 0.10
C LEU A 98 6.64 13.53 -0.28
N ALA A 99 6.52 12.31 0.24
CA ALA A 99 7.48 11.24 -0.04
C ALA A 99 7.49 10.84 -1.53
N PHE A 100 6.33 10.77 -2.16
CA PHE A 100 6.18 10.48 -3.58
C PHE A 100 6.82 11.58 -4.44
N MET A 101 6.55 12.85 -4.15
CA MET A 101 7.15 13.98 -4.86
C MET A 101 8.68 14.01 -4.73
N GLN A 102 9.20 13.72 -3.54
CA GLN A 102 10.65 13.62 -3.33
C GLN A 102 11.27 12.50 -4.18
N ASN A 103 10.61 11.36 -4.22
CA ASN A 103 11.09 10.23 -5.03
C ASN A 103 10.96 10.51 -6.54
N LEU A 104 9.88 11.14 -6.99
CA LEU A 104 9.76 11.58 -8.39
C LEU A 104 10.92 12.52 -8.79
N LYS A 105 11.31 13.47 -7.94
CA LYS A 105 12.43 14.39 -8.22
C LYS A 105 13.76 13.69 -8.42
N SER A 106 13.94 12.48 -7.91
CA SER A 106 15.14 11.67 -8.11
C SER A 106 15.14 10.87 -9.41
N SER A 107 14.02 10.82 -10.14
CA SER A 107 13.92 10.08 -11.40
C SER A 107 14.88 10.60 -12.46
N ARG A 108 15.49 9.66 -13.21
CA ARG A 108 16.48 9.95 -14.26
C ARG A 108 16.18 9.30 -15.61
N GLN A 109 15.46 8.18 -15.61
CA GLN A 109 15.27 7.36 -16.80
C GLN A 109 13.81 7.24 -17.21
N SER A 110 12.95 6.76 -16.32
CA SER A 110 11.56 6.45 -16.67
C SER A 110 10.61 6.53 -15.48
N ILE A 111 9.38 6.93 -15.79
CA ILE A 111 8.23 6.93 -14.86
C ILE A 111 7.06 6.27 -15.57
N VAL A 112 6.57 5.16 -15.01
CA VAL A 112 5.38 4.46 -15.50
C VAL A 112 4.30 4.54 -14.42
N ILE A 113 3.16 5.15 -14.75
CA ILE A 113 2.04 5.32 -13.83
C ILE A 113 0.85 4.51 -14.35
N SER A 114 0.35 3.61 -13.52
CA SER A 114 -0.93 2.94 -13.69
C SER A 114 -1.98 3.62 -12.82
N SER A 115 -2.97 4.22 -13.45
CA SER A 115 -4.03 5.00 -12.81
C SER A 115 -5.37 4.65 -13.48
N PRO A 116 -6.17 3.73 -12.92
CA PRO A 116 -7.39 3.23 -13.55
C PRO A 116 -8.35 4.33 -13.95
N LYS A 117 -8.50 5.36 -13.11
CA LYS A 117 -9.33 6.54 -13.36
C LYS A 117 -8.53 7.81 -13.17
N LEU A 118 -8.62 8.71 -14.12
CA LEU A 118 -7.99 10.03 -14.07
C LEU A 118 -8.96 11.07 -13.48
N TYR A 119 -8.46 11.97 -12.65
CA TYR A 119 -9.27 13.02 -12.05
C TYR A 119 -8.52 14.35 -11.99
N ARG A 120 -9.13 15.41 -12.60
CA ARG A 120 -8.59 16.78 -12.59
C ARG A 120 -7.10 16.88 -12.90
N THR A 121 -6.63 16.19 -13.93
CA THR A 121 -5.21 16.15 -14.31
C THR A 121 -4.64 17.53 -14.61
N GLU A 122 -5.45 18.45 -15.16
CA GLU A 122 -5.07 19.84 -15.43
C GLU A 122 -4.61 20.64 -14.20
N ARG A 123 -5.16 20.29 -13.03
CA ARG A 123 -4.84 20.93 -11.74
C ARG A 123 -3.91 20.12 -10.87
N ASN A 124 -3.49 18.94 -11.33
CA ASN A 124 -2.66 18.03 -10.56
C ASN A 124 -1.20 18.46 -10.62
N THR A 125 -0.60 18.70 -9.45
CA THR A 125 0.82 19.09 -9.34
C THR A 125 1.77 18.02 -9.87
N PHE A 126 1.41 16.73 -9.76
CA PHE A 126 2.24 15.65 -10.29
C PHE A 126 2.28 15.70 -11.82
N VAL A 127 1.16 16.03 -12.49
CA VAL A 127 1.13 16.16 -13.95
C VAL A 127 2.05 17.29 -14.44
N LYS A 128 2.12 18.40 -13.71
CA LYS A 128 3.05 19.48 -14.04
C LYS A 128 4.51 19.01 -13.96
N MET A 129 4.85 18.29 -12.89
CA MET A 129 6.18 17.69 -12.74
C MET A 129 6.47 16.66 -13.83
N LEU A 130 5.52 15.79 -14.17
CA LEU A 130 5.70 14.82 -15.24
C LEU A 130 6.02 15.50 -16.57
N ARG A 131 5.35 16.61 -16.88
CA ARG A 131 5.67 17.41 -18.07
C ARG A 131 7.12 17.94 -18.03
N GLU A 132 7.57 18.46 -16.89
CA GLU A 132 8.95 18.97 -16.72
C GLU A 132 9.96 17.84 -16.93
N PHE A 133 9.74 16.66 -16.35
CA PHE A 133 10.57 15.47 -16.56
C PHE A 133 10.57 15.01 -18.02
N HIS A 134 9.43 15.02 -18.67
CA HIS A 134 9.35 14.67 -20.09
C HIS A 134 10.21 15.61 -20.94
N VAL A 135 10.13 16.91 -20.71
CA VAL A 135 10.96 17.91 -21.41
C VAL A 135 12.45 17.71 -21.12
N SER A 136 12.82 17.24 -19.94
CA SER A 136 14.21 16.92 -19.56
C SER A 136 14.69 15.55 -20.06
N GLY A 137 13.89 14.80 -20.81
CA GLY A 137 14.27 13.54 -21.45
C GLY A 137 13.89 12.28 -20.67
N VAL A 138 13.17 12.37 -19.53
CA VAL A 138 12.66 11.19 -18.82
C VAL A 138 11.51 10.57 -19.59
N GLN A 139 11.56 9.26 -19.81
CA GLN A 139 10.47 8.52 -20.48
C GLN A 139 9.28 8.39 -19.54
N ILE A 140 8.10 8.87 -19.98
CA ILE A 140 6.90 8.84 -19.16
C ILE A 140 5.79 8.07 -19.88
N ALA A 141 5.22 7.09 -19.20
CA ALA A 141 4.05 6.34 -19.65
C ALA A 141 2.96 6.36 -18.60
N ILE A 142 1.75 6.67 -19.05
CA ILE A 142 0.53 6.66 -18.21
C ILE A 142 -0.42 5.62 -18.79
N LEU A 143 -0.84 4.67 -17.95
CA LEU A 143 -1.82 3.65 -18.30
C LEU A 143 -3.11 3.93 -17.55
N THR A 144 -4.24 3.87 -18.26
CA THR A 144 -5.58 4.10 -17.68
C THR A 144 -6.61 3.20 -18.33
N SER A 145 -7.78 3.01 -17.69
CA SER A 145 -8.78 2.05 -18.15
C SER A 145 -9.63 2.55 -19.33
N GLU A 146 -9.78 3.85 -19.48
CA GLU A 146 -10.73 4.45 -20.45
C GLU A 146 -10.22 5.76 -21.04
N GLU A 147 -10.72 6.08 -22.22
CA GLU A 147 -10.51 7.39 -22.84
C GLU A 147 -11.42 8.44 -22.21
N SER A 148 -10.88 9.65 -22.01
CA SER A 148 -11.58 10.75 -21.38
C SER A 148 -10.98 12.11 -21.80
N SER A 149 -11.61 13.21 -21.42
CA SER A 149 -11.01 14.54 -21.58
C SER A 149 -9.65 14.65 -20.87
N GLN A 150 -9.48 13.93 -19.78
CA GLN A 150 -8.24 13.91 -19.01
C GLN A 150 -7.10 13.22 -19.78
N THR A 151 -7.38 12.12 -20.48
CA THR A 151 -6.38 11.45 -21.34
C THR A 151 -5.97 12.34 -22.51
N ASN A 152 -6.93 13.05 -23.12
CA ASN A 152 -6.65 13.97 -24.20
C ASN A 152 -5.77 15.14 -23.74
N TYR A 153 -6.02 15.65 -22.53
CA TYR A 153 -5.16 16.67 -21.93
C TYR A 153 -3.74 16.15 -21.72
N LEU A 154 -3.54 14.97 -21.18
CA LEU A 154 -2.21 14.38 -20.97
C LEU A 154 -1.48 14.17 -22.31
N LYS A 155 -2.18 13.68 -23.33
CA LYS A 155 -1.63 13.56 -24.71
C LYS A 155 -1.23 14.91 -25.28
N SER A 156 -2.00 15.97 -25.02
CA SER A 156 -1.67 17.34 -25.49
C SER A 156 -0.41 17.91 -24.84
N LEU A 157 0.01 17.39 -23.70
CA LEU A 157 1.29 17.72 -23.03
C LEU A 157 2.49 16.94 -23.59
N GLY A 158 2.29 16.09 -24.61
CA GLY A 158 3.29 15.21 -25.19
C GLY A 158 3.53 13.92 -24.42
N LEU A 159 2.75 13.63 -23.36
CA LEU A 159 2.91 12.42 -22.55
C LEU A 159 2.33 11.20 -23.29
N TYR A 160 3.01 10.06 -23.17
CA TYR A 160 2.50 8.81 -23.71
C TYR A 160 1.39 8.26 -22.80
N VAL A 161 0.19 8.07 -23.36
CA VAL A 161 -0.98 7.51 -22.66
C VAL A 161 -1.48 6.27 -23.37
N LYS A 162 -1.47 5.13 -22.66
CA LYS A 162 -2.01 3.84 -23.14
C LYS A 162 -3.33 3.53 -22.44
N ILE A 163 -4.35 3.17 -23.23
CA ILE A 163 -5.61 2.65 -22.68
C ILE A 163 -5.47 1.15 -22.52
N VAL A 164 -5.70 0.68 -21.30
CA VAL A 164 -5.69 -0.74 -20.91
C VAL A 164 -7.07 -1.07 -20.34
N PRO A 165 -7.99 -1.66 -21.12
CA PRO A 165 -9.32 -2.02 -20.63
C PRO A 165 -9.25 -2.90 -19.40
N LYS A 166 -10.14 -2.68 -18.42
CA LYS A 166 -10.17 -3.42 -17.13
C LYS A 166 -8.96 -3.20 -16.23
N LEU A 167 -8.11 -2.21 -16.49
CA LEU A 167 -7.04 -1.83 -15.57
C LEU A 167 -7.65 -1.51 -14.20
N SER A 168 -7.25 -2.24 -13.17
CA SER A 168 -7.69 -2.04 -11.79
C SER A 168 -6.55 -1.68 -10.83
N LEU A 169 -5.34 -1.81 -11.30
CA LEU A 169 -4.12 -1.64 -10.52
C LEU A 169 -3.71 -0.17 -10.45
N SER A 170 -3.45 0.36 -9.25
CA SER A 170 -2.85 1.67 -9.04
C SER A 170 -1.40 1.53 -8.62
N SER A 171 -0.49 2.06 -9.44
CA SER A 171 0.94 1.98 -9.17
C SER A 171 1.73 3.09 -9.85
N CYS A 172 2.97 3.29 -9.39
CA CYS A 172 3.97 4.04 -10.12
C CYS A 172 5.32 3.34 -10.00
N ILE A 173 5.98 3.17 -11.13
CA ILE A 173 7.31 2.56 -11.21
C ILE A 173 8.29 3.62 -11.70
N ILE A 174 9.31 3.90 -10.89
CA ILE A 174 10.33 4.92 -11.15
C ILE A 174 11.64 4.23 -11.44
N ASP A 175 12.27 4.56 -12.59
CA ASP A 175 13.59 4.09 -13.02
C ASP A 175 13.75 2.56 -12.95
N ARG A 176 12.66 1.81 -13.14
CA ARG A 176 12.61 0.33 -13.06
C ARG A 176 13.21 -0.24 -11.77
N SER A 177 13.23 0.55 -10.71
CA SER A 177 13.84 0.17 -9.42
C SER A 177 12.96 0.46 -8.22
N THR A 178 12.14 1.49 -8.26
CA THR A 178 11.26 1.86 -7.17
C THR A 178 9.79 1.70 -7.58
N VAL A 179 9.05 0.93 -6.79
CA VAL A 179 7.63 0.65 -6.98
C VAL A 179 6.82 1.35 -5.90
N TRP A 180 5.83 2.11 -6.31
CA TRP A 180 4.73 2.59 -5.48
C TRP A 180 3.47 1.82 -5.86
N TYR A 181 2.88 1.09 -4.92
CA TYR A 181 1.76 0.20 -5.17
C TYR A 181 0.75 0.24 -4.03
N GLY A 182 -0.54 0.33 -4.33
CA GLY A 182 -1.58 0.33 -3.30
C GLY A 182 -2.94 0.79 -3.79
N SER A 183 -3.79 1.22 -2.86
CA SER A 183 -5.13 1.76 -3.18
C SER A 183 -5.09 3.22 -3.62
N ILE A 184 -3.99 3.95 -3.36
CA ILE A 184 -3.85 5.34 -3.80
C ILE A 184 -3.78 5.41 -5.31
N ASN A 185 -4.81 5.98 -5.93
CA ASN A 185 -4.81 6.29 -7.35
C ASN A 185 -4.11 7.64 -7.58
N ILE A 186 -2.85 7.61 -8.01
CA ILE A 186 -1.93 8.76 -8.05
C ILE A 186 -2.46 9.92 -8.90
N LEU A 187 -3.09 9.62 -10.04
CA LEU A 187 -3.71 10.61 -10.93
C LEU A 187 -5.25 10.64 -10.79
N GLY A 188 -5.77 9.94 -9.80
CA GLY A 188 -7.19 9.85 -9.50
C GLY A 188 -7.59 10.62 -8.26
N TYR A 189 -8.68 10.19 -7.66
CA TYR A 189 -9.14 10.69 -6.37
C TYR A 189 -8.49 9.88 -5.24
N VAL A 190 -8.02 10.57 -4.21
CA VAL A 190 -7.34 9.97 -3.05
C VAL A 190 -8.12 10.32 -1.79
N THR A 191 -8.37 9.34 -0.93
CA THR A 191 -8.99 9.49 0.38
C THR A 191 -7.96 9.31 1.50
N GLU A 192 -8.31 9.71 2.73
CA GLU A 192 -7.45 9.49 3.89
C GLU A 192 -7.27 8.00 4.25
N GLU A 193 -8.22 7.16 3.83
CA GLU A 193 -8.23 5.72 4.08
C GLU A 193 -7.33 4.96 3.09
N ASP A 194 -6.97 5.59 1.97
CA ASP A 194 -6.11 4.99 0.97
C ASP A 194 -4.68 4.84 1.48
N ASN A 195 -4.02 3.78 1.02
CA ASN A 195 -2.65 3.48 1.39
C ASN A 195 -1.83 3.08 0.17
N ILE A 196 -0.54 3.35 0.24
CA ILE A 196 0.42 2.98 -0.79
C ILE A 196 1.73 2.53 -0.12
N ILE A 197 2.34 1.52 -0.69
CA ILE A 197 3.64 0.99 -0.26
C ILE A 197 4.69 1.46 -1.25
N LYS A 198 5.82 1.91 -0.74
CA LYS A 198 7.03 2.13 -1.53
C LYS A 198 7.99 0.98 -1.33
N ILE A 199 8.43 0.34 -2.39
CA ILE A 199 9.40 -0.75 -2.37
C ILE A 199 10.51 -0.42 -3.37
N THR A 200 11.76 -0.58 -2.96
CA THR A 200 12.91 -0.41 -3.86
C THR A 200 13.46 -1.79 -4.21
N ASP A 201 13.02 -2.31 -5.37
CA ASP A 201 13.41 -3.62 -5.89
C ASP A 201 13.24 -3.63 -7.40
N GLY A 202 14.35 -3.80 -8.14
CA GLY A 202 14.34 -3.81 -9.61
C GLY A 202 13.69 -5.05 -10.21
N LYS A 203 13.71 -6.20 -9.53
CA LYS A 203 13.04 -7.42 -9.99
C LYS A 203 11.53 -7.25 -9.93
N LEU A 204 11.03 -6.84 -8.78
CA LEU A 204 9.60 -6.55 -8.57
C LEU A 204 9.11 -5.47 -9.54
N ALA A 205 9.93 -4.42 -9.78
CA ALA A 205 9.58 -3.36 -10.72
C ALA A 205 9.36 -3.90 -12.15
N ASN A 206 10.23 -4.81 -12.62
CA ASN A 206 10.09 -5.42 -13.95
C ASN A 206 8.89 -6.39 -13.99
N GLU A 207 8.69 -7.24 -12.99
CA GLU A 207 7.54 -8.14 -12.91
C GLU A 207 6.21 -7.35 -12.94
N LEU A 208 6.15 -6.23 -12.22
CA LEU A 208 4.96 -5.39 -12.21
C LEU A 208 4.74 -4.69 -13.57
N LEU A 209 5.80 -4.28 -14.26
CA LEU A 209 5.70 -3.74 -15.61
C LEU A 209 5.09 -4.76 -16.58
N ASP A 210 5.55 -6.02 -16.53
CA ASP A 210 5.01 -7.09 -17.36
C ASP A 210 3.52 -7.29 -17.09
N VAL A 211 3.11 -7.36 -15.82
CA VAL A 211 1.69 -7.46 -15.43
C VAL A 211 0.85 -6.30 -15.98
N ILE A 212 1.35 -5.06 -15.90
CA ILE A 212 0.61 -3.87 -16.33
C ILE A 212 0.51 -3.80 -17.87
N TYR A 213 1.56 -4.20 -18.57
CA TYR A 213 1.58 -4.14 -20.04
C TYR A 213 0.91 -5.34 -20.71
N ASP A 214 0.94 -6.52 -20.07
CA ASP A 214 0.39 -7.78 -20.58
C ASP A 214 -1.03 -8.08 -20.08
N SER A 215 -1.67 -7.16 -19.35
CA SER A 215 -3.07 -7.33 -18.92
C SER A 215 -3.94 -7.75 -20.12
N PRO A 216 -4.58 -8.91 -20.09
CA PRO A 216 -5.24 -9.51 -21.26
C PRO A 216 -6.39 -8.62 -21.77
N LYS A 217 -6.51 -8.57 -23.08
CA LYS A 217 -7.58 -7.89 -23.82
C LYS A 217 -8.97 -8.40 -23.45
#